data_a8117391ac56c39cbad13498e2879981
#
_entry.id   a8117391ac56c39cbad13498e2879981
#
_cell.length_a   1.000
_cell.length_b   1.000
_cell.length_c   1.000
_cell.angle_alpha   90.00
_cell.angle_beta   90.00
_cell.angle_gamma   90.00
#
_symmetry.space_group_name_H-M   'P 1'
#
loop_
_entity.id
_entity.type
_entity.pdbx_description
1 polymer ?
#
loop_
_entity_poly.entity_id
_entity_poly.type
_entity_poly.pdbx_seq_one_letter_code
_entity_poly.pdbx_strand_id
1 'polypeptide(L)'
;MPQSIFTGHTDAEAVNNSDKGTTFYRDLNLYFNKNPVTGDISAVTDVQDIKRAVRNLVLLNTWDKPFHPELGPNVRGALFENYNIPTITDVAANITRTVNKYEPRVRIIQVLIPEPEQQMDTNTLRIYISFFLKSAPNIAEELELILKRAR
;
A
#
# COMPACT_ATOMS: atom_id res chain seq x y z
N MET A 1 6.19 -37.48 -48.50
CA MET A 1 5.40 -37.08 -47.33
C MET A 1 6.23 -36.07 -46.55
N PRO A 2 5.83 -34.80 -46.42
CA PRO A 2 6.58 -33.87 -45.62
C PRO A 2 6.35 -34.17 -44.14
N GLN A 3 7.44 -34.33 -43.39
CA GLN A 3 7.40 -34.43 -41.93
C GLN A 3 6.96 -33.11 -41.35
N SER A 4 5.90 -33.13 -40.54
CA SER A 4 5.49 -31.99 -39.72
C SER A 4 6.59 -31.74 -38.68
N ILE A 5 7.32 -30.67 -38.87
CA ILE A 5 8.23 -30.16 -37.84
C ILE A 5 7.35 -29.70 -36.66
N PHE A 6 7.51 -30.40 -35.57
CA PHE A 6 6.84 -30.10 -34.31
C PHE A 6 7.33 -28.71 -33.82
N THR A 7 6.53 -27.68 -33.99
CA THR A 7 6.82 -26.28 -33.58
C THR A 7 6.35 -26.02 -32.18
N GLY A 8 6.57 -26.91 -31.22
CA GLY A 8 6.17 -26.76 -29.85
C GLY A 8 6.77 -25.54 -29.14
N HIS A 9 7.83 -24.97 -29.69
CA HIS A 9 8.46 -23.77 -29.15
C HIS A 9 7.68 -22.49 -29.49
N THR A 10 7.09 -22.39 -30.67
CA THR A 10 6.29 -21.21 -31.08
C THR A 10 4.95 -21.14 -30.37
N ASP A 11 4.36 -22.29 -30.05
CA ASP A 11 3.10 -22.35 -29.31
C ASP A 11 3.29 -21.94 -27.85
N ALA A 12 4.44 -22.26 -27.24
CA ALA A 12 4.78 -21.85 -25.89
C ALA A 12 5.04 -20.33 -25.77
N GLU A 13 5.65 -19.72 -26.79
CA GLU A 13 5.80 -18.25 -26.84
C GLU A 13 4.47 -17.52 -27.10
N ALA A 14 3.60 -18.07 -27.94
CA ALA A 14 2.29 -17.51 -28.21
C ALA A 14 1.39 -17.51 -26.95
N VAL A 15 1.40 -18.60 -26.19
CA VAL A 15 0.66 -18.71 -24.92
C VAL A 15 1.21 -17.74 -23.86
N ASN A 16 2.53 -17.56 -23.79
CA ASN A 16 3.13 -16.62 -22.87
C ASN A 16 2.89 -15.13 -23.21
N ASN A 17 2.59 -14.81 -24.46
CA ASN A 17 2.34 -13.43 -24.88
C ASN A 17 0.87 -13.03 -24.87
N SER A 18 -0.08 -13.99 -24.96
CA SER A 18 -1.51 -13.68 -25.01
C SER A 18 -2.15 -13.43 -23.65
N ASP A 19 -1.58 -13.95 -22.54
CA ASP A 19 -2.14 -13.87 -21.20
C ASP A 19 -1.34 -13.02 -20.21
N LYS A 20 -0.31 -12.32 -20.66
CA LYS A 20 0.24 -11.21 -19.87
C LYS A 20 -0.68 -9.99 -19.91
N GLY A 21 -1.91 -10.17 -19.49
CA GLY A 21 -2.67 -9.08 -18.89
C GLY A 21 -1.75 -8.50 -17.82
N THR A 22 -1.47 -7.21 -17.94
CA THR A 22 -0.48 -6.42 -17.19
C THR A 22 -0.75 -6.38 -15.70
N THR A 23 -0.72 -7.53 -15.01
CA THR A 23 -0.73 -7.61 -13.55
C THR A 23 0.69 -7.40 -13.07
N PHE A 24 1.04 -6.16 -12.77
CA PHE A 24 2.40 -5.79 -12.39
C PHE A 24 2.76 -6.24 -10.97
N TYR A 25 1.78 -6.33 -10.09
CA TYR A 25 1.98 -6.64 -8.66
C TYR A 25 0.94 -7.63 -8.19
N ARG A 26 1.36 -8.61 -7.41
CA ARG A 26 0.50 -9.64 -6.85
C ARG A 26 0.98 -10.03 -5.47
N ASP A 27 0.08 -10.06 -4.49
CA ASP A 27 0.34 -10.46 -3.13
C ASP A 27 -0.73 -11.40 -2.61
N LEU A 28 -0.43 -12.12 -1.54
CA LEU A 28 -1.38 -13.03 -0.89
C LEU A 28 -2.44 -12.25 -0.11
N ASN A 29 -3.68 -12.71 -0.19
CA ASN A 29 -4.71 -12.18 0.68
C ASN A 29 -4.54 -12.72 2.10
N LEU A 30 -4.10 -11.86 3.04
CA LEU A 30 -3.85 -12.22 4.43
C LEU A 30 -5.10 -12.64 5.22
N TYR A 31 -6.30 -12.45 4.67
CA TYR A 31 -7.52 -13.03 5.23
C TYR A 31 -7.70 -14.51 4.90
N PHE A 32 -6.81 -15.09 4.09
CA PHE A 32 -6.80 -16.48 3.67
C PHE A 32 -8.12 -16.96 3.07
N ASN A 33 -8.88 -16.07 2.45
CA ASN A 33 -10.12 -16.43 1.77
C ASN A 33 -9.81 -17.33 0.57
N LYS A 34 -10.56 -18.44 0.49
CA LYS A 34 -10.44 -19.40 -0.60
C LYS A 34 -11.03 -18.82 -1.89
N ASN A 35 -10.31 -18.90 -2.97
CA ASN A 35 -10.83 -18.58 -4.30
C ASN A 35 -11.79 -19.71 -4.73
N PRO A 36 -13.06 -19.42 -5.04
CA PRO A 36 -14.05 -20.44 -5.37
C PRO A 36 -13.75 -21.15 -6.70
N VAL A 37 -12.98 -20.53 -7.59
CA VAL A 37 -12.66 -21.09 -8.92
C VAL A 37 -11.42 -22.00 -8.87
N THR A 38 -10.34 -21.52 -8.25
CA THR A 38 -9.06 -22.25 -8.21
C THR A 38 -8.94 -23.16 -7.00
N GLY A 39 -9.75 -22.95 -5.95
CA GLY A 39 -9.66 -23.69 -4.70
C GLY A 39 -8.46 -23.29 -3.81
N ASP A 40 -7.65 -22.37 -4.27
CA ASP A 40 -6.45 -21.87 -3.60
C ASP A 40 -6.70 -20.55 -2.85
N ILE A 41 -5.70 -20.02 -2.15
CA ILE A 41 -5.79 -18.74 -1.47
C ILE A 41 -5.98 -17.62 -2.49
N SER A 42 -6.93 -16.70 -2.24
CA SER A 42 -7.15 -15.56 -3.11
C SER A 42 -5.93 -14.63 -3.09
N ALA A 43 -5.54 -14.15 -4.25
CA ALA A 43 -4.50 -13.15 -4.39
C ALA A 43 -5.11 -11.74 -4.53
N VAL A 44 -4.38 -10.75 -4.05
CA VAL A 44 -4.67 -9.34 -4.25
C VAL A 44 -3.70 -8.81 -5.31
N THR A 45 -4.19 -8.03 -6.24
CA THR A 45 -3.40 -7.59 -7.40
C THR A 45 -3.34 -6.07 -7.48
N ASP A 46 -2.25 -5.59 -8.07
CA ASP A 46 -2.04 -4.21 -8.51
C ASP A 46 -2.32 -3.13 -7.44
N VAL A 47 -3.28 -2.25 -7.70
CA VAL A 47 -3.60 -1.09 -6.85
C VAL A 47 -3.95 -1.50 -5.41
N GLN A 48 -4.69 -2.59 -5.24
CA GLN A 48 -5.11 -3.06 -3.90
C GLN A 48 -3.93 -3.60 -3.09
N ASP A 49 -3.00 -4.29 -3.74
CA ASP A 49 -1.75 -4.73 -3.13
C ASP A 49 -0.94 -3.53 -2.63
N ILE A 50 -0.75 -2.53 -3.49
CA ILE A 50 0.01 -1.33 -3.16
C ILE A 50 -0.67 -0.53 -2.04
N LYS A 51 -2.00 -0.34 -2.08
CA LYS A 51 -2.75 0.31 -1.00
C LYS A 51 -2.54 -0.40 0.34
N ARG A 52 -2.53 -1.73 0.33
CA ARG A 52 -2.26 -2.54 1.52
C ARG A 52 -0.82 -2.37 2.01
N ALA A 53 0.16 -2.37 1.12
CA ALA A 53 1.56 -2.15 1.46
C ALA A 53 1.77 -0.78 2.10
N VAL A 54 1.24 0.29 1.49
CA VAL A 54 1.29 1.65 2.05
C VAL A 54 0.59 1.72 3.41
N ARG A 55 -0.60 1.12 3.54
CA ARG A 55 -1.33 1.07 4.82
C ARG A 55 -0.51 0.40 5.91
N ASN A 56 0.05 -0.76 5.63
CA ASN A 56 0.85 -1.51 6.60
C ASN A 56 2.09 -0.70 7.00
N LEU A 57 2.76 -0.08 6.04
CA LEU A 57 3.94 0.74 6.29
C LEU A 57 3.64 1.95 7.19
N VAL A 58 2.52 2.65 6.95
CA VAL A 58 2.11 3.81 7.75
C VAL A 58 1.68 3.42 9.17
N LEU A 59 1.10 2.23 9.34
CA LEU A 59 0.67 1.72 10.64
C LEU A 59 1.80 1.14 11.51
N LEU A 60 2.99 0.91 10.93
CA LEU A 60 4.16 0.47 11.68
C LEU A 60 4.67 1.56 12.60
N ASN A 61 4.96 1.19 13.84
CA ASN A 61 5.69 2.06 14.76
C ASN A 61 7.20 1.83 14.63
N THR A 62 7.97 2.80 15.08
CA THR A 62 9.40 2.64 15.30
C THR A 62 9.62 1.46 16.26
N TRP A 63 10.58 0.58 15.96
CA TRP A 63 10.92 -0.63 16.72
C TRP A 63 9.96 -1.83 16.56
N ASP A 64 8.84 -1.71 15.85
CA ASP A 64 7.95 -2.86 15.61
C ASP A 64 8.61 -3.96 14.77
N LYS A 65 9.55 -3.60 13.90
CA LYS A 65 10.22 -4.55 13.01
C LYS A 65 11.63 -4.90 13.52
N PRO A 66 11.93 -6.17 13.84
CA PRO A 66 13.27 -6.61 14.18
C PRO A 66 14.25 -6.28 13.06
N PHE A 67 15.47 -5.86 13.43
CA PHE A 67 16.57 -5.47 12.52
C PHE A 67 16.35 -4.20 11.69
N HIS A 68 15.17 -3.59 11.74
CA HIS A 68 14.83 -2.33 11.07
C HIS A 68 14.06 -1.40 12.02
N PRO A 69 14.67 -0.92 13.10
CA PRO A 69 14.00 -0.11 14.11
C PRO A 69 13.54 1.25 13.59
N GLU A 70 14.19 1.73 12.53
CA GLU A 70 13.87 3.00 11.87
C GLU A 70 12.67 2.93 10.92
N LEU A 71 12.10 1.73 10.71
CA LEU A 71 11.01 1.52 9.78
C LEU A 71 9.69 1.86 10.46
N GLY A 72 8.99 2.86 9.93
CA GLY A 72 7.69 3.31 10.42
C GLY A 72 7.69 4.80 10.76
N PRO A 73 6.61 5.51 10.43
CA PRO A 73 6.45 6.94 10.71
C PRO A 73 6.05 7.25 12.15
N ASN A 74 5.83 6.24 13.00
CA ASN A 74 5.38 6.36 14.39
C ASN A 74 4.08 7.17 14.57
N VAL A 75 3.13 6.97 13.70
CA VAL A 75 1.85 7.70 13.73
C VAL A 75 1.06 7.42 15.02
N ARG A 76 1.17 6.21 15.56
CA ARG A 76 0.50 5.87 16.82
C ARG A 76 1.07 6.62 18.01
N GLY A 77 2.37 6.93 18.01
CA GLY A 77 2.99 7.78 19.03
C GLY A 77 2.36 9.17 19.06
N ALA A 78 2.12 9.74 17.89
CA ALA A 78 1.51 11.06 17.75
C ALA A 78 0.06 11.14 18.30
N LEU A 79 -0.66 10.01 18.43
CA LEU A 79 -1.99 9.99 19.07
C LEU A 79 -1.94 10.36 20.56
N PHE A 80 -0.79 10.26 21.21
CA PHE A 80 -0.58 10.56 22.62
C PHE A 80 0.04 11.94 22.84
N GLU A 81 0.44 12.61 21.78
CA GLU A 81 0.97 13.97 21.83
C GLU A 81 -0.16 15.01 21.77
N ASN A 82 0.20 16.25 22.07
CA ASN A 82 -0.73 17.35 21.87
C ASN A 82 -1.01 17.56 20.39
N TYR A 83 -2.28 17.51 20.03
CA TYR A 83 -2.73 17.65 18.66
C TYR A 83 -2.71 19.14 18.26
N ASN A 84 -1.61 19.58 17.70
CA ASN A 84 -1.39 20.94 17.22
C ASN A 84 -0.82 20.94 15.80
N ILE A 85 -0.77 22.10 15.16
CA ILE A 85 -0.31 22.24 13.76
C ILE A 85 1.12 21.71 13.56
N PRO A 86 2.12 21.99 14.42
CA PRO A 86 3.44 21.40 14.29
C PRO A 86 3.44 19.88 14.32
N THR A 87 2.74 19.26 15.28
CA THR A 87 2.64 17.79 15.38
C THR A 87 2.03 17.17 14.11
N ILE A 88 0.96 17.78 13.58
CA ILE A 88 0.33 17.33 12.32
C ILE A 88 1.31 17.40 11.16
N THR A 89 2.06 18.50 11.06
CA THR A 89 3.04 18.70 9.99
C THR A 89 4.17 17.67 10.07
N ASP A 90 4.66 17.39 11.27
CA ASP A 90 5.72 16.40 11.50
C ASP A 90 5.25 14.98 11.15
N VAL A 91 4.03 14.62 11.55
CA VAL A 91 3.43 13.33 11.19
C VAL A 91 3.31 13.19 9.67
N ALA A 92 2.79 14.20 8.97
CA ALA A 92 2.65 14.19 7.53
C ALA A 92 4.01 14.08 6.82
N ALA A 93 5.02 14.79 7.29
CA ALA A 93 6.38 14.73 6.78
C ALA A 93 7.01 13.34 7.01
N ASN A 94 6.81 12.75 8.20
CA ASN A 94 7.31 11.41 8.53
C ASN A 94 6.67 10.33 7.66
N ILE A 95 5.34 10.41 7.44
CA ILE A 95 4.64 9.50 6.52
C ILE A 95 5.21 9.61 5.12
N THR A 96 5.32 10.83 4.60
CA THR A 96 5.83 11.09 3.25
C THR A 96 7.25 10.55 3.08
N ARG A 97 8.14 10.81 4.05
CA ARG A 97 9.53 10.30 4.03
C ARG A 97 9.58 8.79 4.06
N THR A 98 8.79 8.16 4.95
CA THR A 98 8.79 6.71 5.14
C THR A 98 8.26 6.00 3.90
N VAL A 99 7.13 6.43 3.36
CA VAL A 99 6.53 5.81 2.17
C VAL A 99 7.45 5.97 0.95
N ASN A 100 7.98 7.16 0.69
CA ASN A 100 8.90 7.38 -0.43
C ASN A 100 10.19 6.55 -0.34
N LYS A 101 10.66 6.26 0.89
CA LYS A 101 11.88 5.46 1.11
C LYS A 101 11.64 3.96 0.93
N TYR A 102 10.54 3.46 1.48
CA TYR A 102 10.32 2.01 1.62
C TYR A 102 9.31 1.42 0.63
N GLU A 103 8.50 2.27 -0.03
CA GLU A 103 7.57 1.84 -1.09
C GLU A 103 7.90 2.54 -2.42
N PRO A 104 8.89 2.02 -3.17
CA PRO A 104 9.38 2.66 -4.38
C PRO A 104 8.38 2.66 -5.55
N ARG A 105 7.31 1.87 -5.48
CA ARG A 105 6.25 1.78 -6.51
C ARG A 105 5.30 2.97 -6.50
N VAL A 106 5.31 3.74 -5.41
CA VAL A 106 4.40 4.87 -5.18
C VAL A 106 5.15 6.19 -5.21
N ARG A 107 4.44 7.24 -5.52
CA ARG A 107 4.87 8.64 -5.29
C ARG A 107 3.76 9.38 -4.59
N ILE A 108 4.01 9.83 -3.36
CA ILE A 108 3.05 10.61 -2.59
C ILE A 108 2.87 11.98 -3.25
N ILE A 109 1.61 12.38 -3.39
CA ILE A 109 1.19 13.71 -3.82
C ILE A 109 1.00 14.57 -2.58
N GLN A 110 0.17 14.10 -1.64
CA GLN A 110 -0.23 14.85 -0.46
C GLN A 110 -0.61 13.89 0.67
N VAL A 111 -0.29 14.29 1.89
CA VAL A 111 -0.82 13.71 3.12
C VAL A 111 -1.65 14.78 3.80
N LEU A 112 -2.96 14.56 3.91
CA LEU A 112 -3.88 15.46 4.55
C LEU A 112 -4.32 14.88 5.90
N ILE A 113 -4.12 15.64 6.95
CA ILE A 113 -4.60 15.34 8.28
C ILE A 113 -5.52 16.52 8.66
N PRO A 114 -6.84 16.29 8.84
CA PRO A 114 -7.77 17.36 9.20
C PRO A 114 -7.38 18.08 10.48
N GLU A 115 -7.77 19.33 10.59
CA GLU A 115 -7.42 20.19 11.74
C GLU A 115 -7.96 19.67 13.08
N PRO A 116 -7.30 20.05 14.20
CA PRO A 116 -7.62 19.59 15.55
C PRO A 116 -9.08 19.75 15.95
N GLU A 117 -9.67 20.89 15.57
CA GLU A 117 -11.04 21.25 15.94
C GLU A 117 -12.09 20.22 15.46
N GLN A 118 -11.80 19.52 14.38
CA GLN A 118 -12.68 18.50 13.81
C GLN A 118 -12.49 17.10 14.42
N GLN A 119 -11.41 16.87 15.18
CA GLN A 119 -11.02 15.54 15.65
C GLN A 119 -10.92 15.40 17.19
N MET A 120 -10.87 16.51 17.93
CA MET A 120 -10.67 16.50 19.39
C MET A 120 -11.73 15.68 20.16
N ASP A 121 -12.97 15.69 19.70
CA ASP A 121 -14.08 15.05 20.42
C ASP A 121 -14.15 13.52 20.20
N THR A 122 -13.47 12.98 19.21
CA THR A 122 -13.63 11.57 18.80
C THR A 122 -12.50 10.65 19.22
N ASN A 123 -11.39 11.15 19.77
CA ASN A 123 -10.17 10.38 20.07
C ASN A 123 -9.70 9.55 18.83
N THR A 124 -9.94 10.08 17.64
CA THR A 124 -9.60 9.44 16.37
C THR A 124 -8.70 10.34 15.55
N LEU A 125 -7.71 9.77 14.90
CA LEU A 125 -6.87 10.45 13.92
C LEU A 125 -7.24 9.91 12.52
N ARG A 126 -7.72 10.79 11.66
CA ARG A 126 -7.96 10.47 10.24
C ARG A 126 -6.82 11.01 9.41
N ILE A 127 -6.33 10.19 8.50
CA ILE A 127 -5.23 10.52 7.60
C ILE A 127 -5.66 10.15 6.19
N TYR A 128 -5.59 11.10 5.28
CA TYR A 128 -5.83 10.90 3.85
C TYR A 128 -4.50 10.98 3.12
N ILE A 129 -4.16 9.94 2.39
CA ILE A 129 -2.92 9.85 1.64
C ILE A 129 -3.27 9.73 0.16
N SER A 130 -2.93 10.74 -0.62
CA SER A 130 -3.09 10.74 -2.07
C SER A 130 -1.74 10.44 -2.72
N PHE A 131 -1.71 9.51 -3.66
CA PHE A 131 -0.49 9.08 -4.32
C PHE A 131 -0.73 8.64 -5.77
N PHE A 132 0.32 8.67 -6.58
CA PHE A 132 0.36 8.07 -7.90
C PHE A 132 1.11 6.74 -7.86
N LEU A 133 0.67 5.82 -8.69
CA LEU A 133 1.43 4.63 -9.04
C LEU A 133 2.45 4.98 -10.12
N LYS A 134 3.71 4.56 -9.97
CA LYS A 134 4.70 4.77 -11.04
C LYS A 134 4.36 4.04 -12.34
N SER A 135 3.60 2.95 -12.26
CA SER A 135 3.08 2.21 -13.42
C SER A 135 1.94 2.93 -14.13
N ALA A 136 1.19 3.81 -13.42
CA ALA A 136 0.04 4.54 -13.93
C ALA A 136 0.02 5.98 -13.38
N PRO A 137 0.94 6.86 -13.82
CA PRO A 137 1.14 8.18 -13.22
C PRO A 137 -0.02 9.16 -13.46
N ASN A 138 -0.95 8.80 -14.34
CA ASN A 138 -2.10 9.64 -14.68
C ASN A 138 -3.32 9.43 -13.77
N ILE A 139 -3.27 8.41 -12.90
CA ILE A 139 -4.39 8.06 -12.01
C ILE A 139 -3.94 8.27 -10.58
N ALA A 140 -4.55 9.25 -9.91
CA ALA A 140 -4.35 9.46 -8.49
C ALA A 140 -5.20 8.46 -7.70
N GLU A 141 -4.57 7.80 -6.74
CA GLU A 141 -5.22 6.89 -5.80
C GLU A 141 -5.26 7.52 -4.41
N GLU A 142 -6.31 7.23 -3.67
CA GLU A 142 -6.49 7.73 -2.31
C GLU A 142 -6.61 6.58 -1.32
N LEU A 143 -6.02 6.78 -0.14
CA LEU A 143 -6.07 5.86 0.98
C LEU A 143 -6.48 6.62 2.24
N GLU A 144 -7.61 6.24 2.83
CA GLU A 144 -8.03 6.72 4.14
C GLU A 144 -7.58 5.77 5.24
N LEU A 145 -7.01 6.33 6.30
CA LEU A 145 -6.62 5.63 7.52
C LEU A 145 -7.31 6.27 8.72
N ILE A 146 -7.94 5.45 9.55
CA ILE A 146 -8.57 5.87 10.79
C ILE A 146 -7.89 5.15 11.94
N LEU A 147 -7.20 5.90 12.78
CA LEU A 147 -6.60 5.41 14.02
C LEU A 147 -7.44 5.86 15.21
N LYS A 148 -7.69 4.93 16.13
CA LYS A 148 -8.40 5.23 17.38
C LYS A 148 -7.42 5.13 18.53
N ARG A 149 -7.48 6.11 19.45
CA ARG A 149 -6.76 6.03 20.71
C ARG A 149 -7.44 4.97 21.58
N ALA A 150 -6.71 3.90 21.92
CA ALA A 150 -7.17 2.97 22.93
C ALA A 150 -7.13 3.64 24.32
N ARG A 151 -8.19 3.51 25.07
CA ARG A 151 -8.26 3.95 26.47
C ARG A 151 -7.61 2.91 27.36
#